data_1d7e393eb5d769b5435bcba3859b5340
#
_entry.id   1d7e393eb5d769b5435bcba3859b5340
#
_cell.length_a   1.000
_cell.length_b   1.000
_cell.length_c   1.000
_cell.angle_alpha   90.00
_cell.angle_beta   90.00
_cell.angle_gamma   90.00
#
_symmetry.space_group_name_H-M   'P 1'
#
loop_
_entity.id
_entity.type
_entity.pdbx_description
1 polymer ?
#
loop_
_entity_poly.entity_id
_entity_poly.type
_entity_poly.pdbx_seq_one_letter_code
_entity_poly.pdbx_strand_id
1 'polypeptide(L)'
;IIYCGTRAKTETLAKALKEAGHCTCHYHGGMPAEERREVENRFAVEDGLIVVATVAFGMGIDKPDIRWVAHADLPKSIESFYQEIGRAGRDGGPAETYTLYGAEDIRLRRGQIDEGLASVARKSADHGRLNALLGLAEALTCRRRTLLKYFGESNVECKNCDLCERPPETFDATQPVRKALSAILRTGEYFGAGHLIDILLGIETDQVRSHGHQSLPTFGVGKDLSRVKWQAVFRQMMGHDLVRPDPNRHGALKIMESALAILRDKKSITLRMDTIKSAKSSPKIKTLVSEEDGP
;
A
#
# COMPACT_ATOMS: atom_id res chain seq x y z
N ILE A 1 -0.77 -15.17 -9.08
CA ILE A 1 -0.56 -15.31 -7.62
C ILE A 1 -1.06 -14.05 -6.94
N ILE A 2 -1.75 -14.19 -5.79
CA ILE A 2 -2.15 -13.06 -4.92
C ILE A 2 -1.49 -13.25 -3.56
N TYR A 3 -0.61 -12.34 -3.17
CA TYR A 3 0.03 -12.36 -1.86
C TYR A 3 -0.78 -11.59 -0.82
N CYS A 4 -0.98 -12.21 0.35
CA CYS A 4 -1.64 -11.65 1.52
C CYS A 4 -0.73 -11.63 2.74
N GLY A 5 -0.96 -10.68 3.63
CA GLY A 5 -0.17 -10.50 4.86
C GLY A 5 -0.49 -11.52 5.96
N THR A 6 -1.68 -12.13 5.95
CA THR A 6 -2.14 -13.06 7.00
C THR A 6 -2.76 -14.34 6.42
N ARG A 7 -2.73 -15.42 7.21
CA ARG A 7 -3.36 -16.70 6.86
C ARG A 7 -4.87 -16.55 6.63
N ALA A 8 -5.56 -15.95 7.58
CA ALA A 8 -7.01 -15.74 7.52
C ALA A 8 -7.43 -14.95 6.26
N LYS A 9 -6.64 -13.95 5.84
CA LYS A 9 -6.94 -13.19 4.62
C LYS A 9 -6.76 -14.04 3.36
N THR A 10 -5.80 -15.00 3.34
CA THR A 10 -5.65 -15.90 2.19
C THR A 10 -6.89 -16.77 2.00
N GLU A 11 -7.41 -17.33 3.09
CA GLU A 11 -8.61 -18.18 3.07
C GLU A 11 -9.85 -17.39 2.65
N THR A 12 -10.07 -16.22 3.29
CA THR A 12 -11.23 -15.37 3.03
C THR A 12 -11.23 -14.86 1.59
N LEU A 13 -10.08 -14.40 1.08
CA LEU A 13 -9.99 -13.87 -0.28
C LEU A 13 -10.13 -14.97 -1.33
N ALA A 14 -9.52 -16.15 -1.11
CA ALA A 14 -9.67 -17.28 -2.01
C ALA A 14 -11.14 -17.72 -2.10
N LYS A 15 -11.85 -17.77 -0.96
CA LYS A 15 -13.28 -18.08 -0.93
C LYS A 15 -14.10 -17.05 -1.71
N ALA A 16 -13.88 -15.76 -1.47
CA ALA A 16 -14.59 -14.68 -2.16
C ALA A 16 -14.38 -14.73 -3.69
N LEU A 17 -13.15 -15.00 -4.13
CA LEU A 17 -12.84 -15.15 -5.55
C LEU A 17 -13.50 -16.40 -6.16
N LYS A 18 -13.57 -17.50 -5.40
CA LYS A 18 -14.28 -18.71 -5.83
C LYS A 18 -15.79 -18.46 -5.99
N GLU A 19 -16.39 -17.74 -5.04
CA GLU A 19 -17.80 -17.33 -5.12
C GLU A 19 -18.05 -16.38 -6.30
N ALA A 20 -17.03 -15.62 -6.73
CA ALA A 20 -17.09 -14.79 -7.94
C ALA A 20 -16.83 -15.57 -9.25
N GLY A 21 -16.69 -16.90 -9.19
CA GLY A 21 -16.53 -17.77 -10.36
C GLY A 21 -15.11 -18.04 -10.82
N HIS A 22 -14.09 -17.64 -10.02
CA HIS A 22 -12.69 -17.90 -10.37
C HIS A 22 -12.21 -19.27 -9.82
N CYS A 23 -11.35 -19.96 -10.56
CA CYS A 23 -10.64 -21.14 -10.08
C CYS A 23 -9.55 -20.71 -9.10
N THR A 24 -9.75 -20.94 -7.80
CA THR A 24 -8.88 -20.45 -6.75
C THR A 24 -8.56 -21.49 -5.70
N CYS A 25 -7.38 -21.39 -5.11
CA CYS A 25 -7.02 -22.07 -3.87
C CYS A 25 -6.26 -21.12 -2.95
N HIS A 26 -6.20 -21.44 -1.66
CA HIS A 26 -5.35 -20.72 -0.70
C HIS A 26 -4.10 -21.51 -0.36
N TYR A 27 -3.05 -20.81 0.10
CA TYR A 27 -1.81 -21.45 0.53
C TYR A 27 -1.14 -20.63 1.65
N HIS A 28 -0.83 -21.29 2.77
CA HIS A 28 -0.06 -20.69 3.85
C HIS A 28 0.66 -21.75 4.70
N GLY A 29 1.67 -21.35 5.45
CA GLY A 29 2.48 -22.26 6.27
C GLY A 29 1.74 -22.96 7.42
N GLY A 30 0.48 -22.61 7.72
CA GLY A 30 -0.36 -23.29 8.70
C GLY A 30 -1.14 -24.48 8.14
N MET A 31 -1.12 -24.72 6.82
CA MET A 31 -1.76 -25.88 6.19
C MET A 31 -0.94 -27.15 6.41
N PRO A 32 -1.59 -28.33 6.45
CA PRO A 32 -0.92 -29.62 6.40
C PRO A 32 0.03 -29.73 5.20
N ALA A 33 1.12 -30.47 5.36
CA ALA A 33 2.13 -30.60 4.31
C ALA A 33 1.57 -31.25 3.02
N GLU A 34 0.64 -32.17 3.16
CA GLU A 34 -0.03 -32.85 2.04
C GLU A 34 -0.88 -31.89 1.22
N GLU A 35 -1.71 -31.08 1.88
CA GLU A 35 -2.54 -30.07 1.21
C GLU A 35 -1.67 -29.01 0.49
N ARG A 36 -0.55 -28.62 1.10
CA ARG A 36 0.39 -27.69 0.46
C ARG A 36 0.97 -28.28 -0.82
N ARG A 37 1.39 -29.54 -0.80
CA ARG A 37 1.90 -30.26 -1.98
C ARG A 37 0.84 -30.38 -3.07
N GLU A 38 -0.40 -30.64 -2.69
CA GLU A 38 -1.51 -30.71 -3.64
C GLU A 38 -1.69 -29.35 -4.35
N VAL A 39 -1.71 -28.25 -3.63
CA VAL A 39 -1.81 -26.90 -4.21
C VAL A 39 -0.61 -26.61 -5.12
N GLU A 40 0.60 -26.97 -4.71
CA GLU A 40 1.82 -26.79 -5.51
C GLU A 40 1.75 -27.59 -6.83
N ASN A 41 1.33 -28.85 -6.77
CA ASN A 41 1.17 -29.72 -7.93
C ASN A 41 0.09 -29.19 -8.88
N ARG A 42 -1.07 -28.80 -8.34
CA ARG A 42 -2.16 -28.21 -9.14
C ARG A 42 -1.69 -26.95 -9.84
N PHE A 43 -1.02 -26.05 -9.11
CA PHE A 43 -0.52 -24.80 -9.68
C PHE A 43 0.48 -25.02 -10.80
N ALA A 44 1.30 -26.06 -10.72
CA ALA A 44 2.28 -26.39 -11.74
C ALA A 44 1.65 -26.82 -13.08
N VAL A 45 0.49 -27.50 -13.04
CA VAL A 45 -0.13 -28.12 -14.23
C VAL A 45 -1.45 -27.48 -14.67
N GLU A 46 -2.18 -26.84 -13.77
CA GLU A 46 -3.47 -26.23 -14.08
C GLU A 46 -3.28 -24.82 -14.66
N ASP A 47 -3.93 -24.56 -15.78
CA ASP A 47 -4.01 -23.22 -16.35
C ASP A 47 -5.14 -22.43 -15.70
N GLY A 48 -4.90 -21.11 -15.53
CA GLY A 48 -5.89 -20.21 -14.97
C GLY A 48 -6.13 -20.33 -13.46
N LEU A 49 -5.42 -21.23 -12.75
CA LEU A 49 -5.53 -21.35 -11.30
C LEU A 49 -4.94 -20.13 -10.59
N ILE A 50 -5.73 -19.52 -9.73
CA ILE A 50 -5.32 -18.39 -8.89
C ILE A 50 -4.95 -18.91 -7.51
N VAL A 51 -3.68 -18.77 -7.11
CA VAL A 51 -3.25 -19.08 -5.75
C VAL A 51 -3.22 -17.80 -4.91
N VAL A 52 -4.03 -17.79 -3.85
CA VAL A 52 -4.03 -16.73 -2.83
C VAL A 52 -3.16 -17.20 -1.68
N ALA A 53 -2.03 -16.55 -1.43
CA ALA A 53 -1.01 -17.10 -0.56
C ALA A 53 -0.35 -16.08 0.37
N THR A 54 0.23 -16.58 1.46
CA THR A 54 1.27 -15.85 2.19
C THR A 54 2.62 -16.04 1.49
N VAL A 55 3.64 -15.30 1.93
CA VAL A 55 5.04 -15.43 1.43
C VAL A 55 5.61 -16.86 1.52
N ALA A 56 4.91 -17.77 2.23
CA ALA A 56 5.29 -19.18 2.28
C ALA A 56 5.14 -19.89 0.92
N PHE A 57 4.29 -19.37 0.03
CA PHE A 57 4.15 -19.85 -1.34
C PHE A 57 5.18 -19.18 -2.23
N GLY A 58 6.20 -19.90 -2.57
CA GLY A 58 7.21 -19.30 -3.44
C GLY A 58 8.56 -20.00 -3.42
N MET A 59 8.99 -20.57 -2.32
CA MET A 59 10.20 -21.41 -2.32
C MET A 59 9.92 -22.69 -3.12
N GLY A 60 10.57 -22.83 -4.27
CA GLY A 60 10.40 -23.99 -5.15
C GLY A 60 9.31 -23.87 -6.24
N ILE A 61 8.61 -22.75 -6.33
CA ILE A 61 7.66 -22.52 -7.43
C ILE A 61 8.42 -22.06 -8.68
N ASP A 62 8.41 -22.90 -9.70
CA ASP A 62 9.05 -22.66 -10.99
C ASP A 62 8.08 -22.83 -12.17
N LYS A 63 6.93 -22.17 -12.11
CA LYS A 63 5.99 -22.05 -13.23
C LYS A 63 6.40 -20.84 -14.07
N PRO A 64 6.87 -21.02 -15.33
CA PRO A 64 7.45 -19.93 -16.10
C PRO A 64 6.41 -18.93 -16.63
N ASP A 65 5.19 -19.37 -16.84
CA ASP A 65 4.10 -18.65 -17.50
C ASP A 65 3.15 -17.92 -16.54
N ILE A 66 3.61 -17.54 -15.36
CA ILE A 66 2.83 -16.71 -14.44
C ILE A 66 2.60 -15.33 -15.07
N ARG A 67 1.35 -15.03 -15.41
CA ARG A 67 0.99 -13.80 -16.14
C ARG A 67 0.81 -12.61 -15.23
N TRP A 68 0.54 -12.81 -13.93
CA TRP A 68 0.42 -11.71 -12.99
C TRP A 68 0.70 -12.12 -11.55
N VAL A 69 1.24 -11.16 -10.81
CA VAL A 69 1.44 -11.21 -9.37
C VAL A 69 0.77 -10.00 -8.73
N ALA A 70 -0.14 -10.23 -7.80
CA ALA A 70 -0.81 -9.19 -7.06
C ALA A 70 -0.47 -9.24 -5.56
N HIS A 71 -0.36 -8.10 -4.93
CA HIS A 71 -0.25 -7.97 -3.48
C HIS A 71 -1.54 -7.34 -2.95
N ALA A 72 -2.29 -8.10 -2.15
CA ALA A 72 -3.49 -7.62 -1.48
C ALA A 72 -3.17 -6.85 -0.17
N ASP A 73 -1.92 -6.90 0.25
CA ASP A 73 -1.33 -6.16 1.37
C ASP A 73 0.08 -5.70 1.00
N LEU A 74 0.56 -4.65 1.65
CA LEU A 74 1.92 -4.16 1.44
C LEU A 74 2.95 -5.25 1.81
N PRO A 75 3.90 -5.61 0.93
CA PRO A 75 5.01 -6.52 1.26
C PRO A 75 5.83 -6.03 2.45
N LYS A 76 6.63 -6.93 3.05
CA LYS A 76 7.43 -6.59 4.23
C LYS A 76 8.56 -5.62 3.91
N SER A 77 9.15 -5.75 2.73
CA SER A 77 10.30 -4.95 2.30
C SER A 77 10.37 -4.89 0.77
N ILE A 78 11.24 -4.04 0.26
CA ILE A 78 11.47 -3.90 -1.18
C ILE A 78 12.12 -5.16 -1.76
N GLU A 79 12.93 -5.89 -0.98
CA GLU A 79 13.54 -7.15 -1.39
C GLU A 79 12.48 -8.27 -1.52
N SER A 80 11.57 -8.37 -0.53
CA SER A 80 10.44 -9.31 -0.61
C SER A 80 9.58 -9.00 -1.84
N PHE A 81 9.24 -7.74 -2.03
CA PHE A 81 8.51 -7.29 -3.23
C PHE A 81 9.20 -7.72 -4.51
N TYR A 82 10.51 -7.47 -4.64
CA TYR A 82 11.30 -7.83 -5.82
C TYR A 82 11.29 -9.34 -6.09
N GLN A 83 11.49 -10.15 -5.05
CA GLN A 83 11.45 -11.61 -5.15
C GLN A 83 10.07 -12.14 -5.55
N GLU A 84 9.00 -11.52 -5.04
CA GLU A 84 7.62 -11.93 -5.30
C GLU A 84 7.21 -11.57 -6.72
N ILE A 85 7.47 -10.36 -7.20
CA ILE A 85 7.18 -9.97 -8.59
C ILE A 85 8.06 -10.67 -9.61
N GLY A 86 9.29 -11.05 -9.25
CA GLY A 86 10.23 -11.80 -10.10
C GLY A 86 9.78 -13.22 -10.45
N ARG A 87 8.61 -13.65 -9.97
CA ARG A 87 7.97 -14.92 -10.38
C ARG A 87 7.18 -14.80 -11.66
N ALA A 88 6.74 -13.59 -12.01
CA ALA A 88 5.94 -13.35 -13.20
C ALA A 88 6.82 -13.28 -14.46
N GLY A 89 6.36 -13.89 -15.56
CA GLY A 89 6.97 -13.77 -16.88
C GLY A 89 8.37 -14.37 -17.02
N ARG A 90 8.69 -15.45 -16.35
CA ARG A 90 10.00 -16.12 -16.46
C ARG A 90 10.27 -16.72 -17.84
N ASP A 91 9.22 -16.94 -18.61
CA ASP A 91 9.29 -17.38 -20.00
C ASP A 91 9.58 -16.23 -20.98
N GLY A 92 9.78 -15.00 -20.48
CA GLY A 92 9.96 -13.80 -21.29
C GLY A 92 8.67 -13.22 -21.87
N GLY A 93 7.52 -13.84 -21.61
CA GLY A 93 6.21 -13.33 -22.01
C GLY A 93 5.76 -12.11 -21.18
N PRO A 94 4.77 -11.34 -21.69
CA PRO A 94 4.24 -10.19 -20.95
C PRO A 94 3.61 -10.62 -19.62
N ALA A 95 3.91 -9.89 -18.57
CA ALA A 95 3.37 -10.15 -17.25
C ALA A 95 3.14 -8.83 -16.49
N GLU A 96 2.14 -8.82 -15.61
CA GLU A 96 1.73 -7.64 -14.87
C GLU A 96 1.89 -7.83 -13.36
N THR A 97 2.15 -6.74 -12.68
CA THR A 97 2.25 -6.73 -11.21
C THR A 97 1.37 -5.64 -10.63
N TYR A 98 0.61 -5.99 -9.58
CA TYR A 98 -0.29 -5.07 -8.89
C TYR A 98 0.02 -5.06 -7.40
N THR A 99 -0.06 -3.89 -6.78
CA THR A 99 0.07 -3.78 -5.32
C THR A 99 -0.99 -2.82 -4.79
N LEU A 100 -1.84 -3.35 -3.93
CA LEU A 100 -2.83 -2.58 -3.19
C LEU A 100 -2.23 -2.21 -1.83
N TYR A 101 -2.33 -0.94 -1.45
CA TYR A 101 -1.88 -0.48 -0.15
C TYR A 101 -2.59 0.81 0.26
N GLY A 102 -2.64 1.04 1.55
CA GLY A 102 -3.20 2.24 2.14
C GLY A 102 -2.43 2.68 3.39
N ALA A 103 -2.88 3.75 4.02
CA ALA A 103 -2.27 4.26 5.25
C ALA A 103 -2.29 3.22 6.39
N GLU A 104 -3.31 2.36 6.41
CA GLU A 104 -3.43 1.30 7.41
C GLU A 104 -2.36 0.21 7.24
N ASP A 105 -2.05 -0.17 6.01
CA ASP A 105 -0.96 -1.12 5.73
C ASP A 105 0.39 -0.56 6.22
N ILE A 106 0.62 0.73 5.97
CA ILE A 106 1.84 1.41 6.44
C ILE A 106 1.90 1.38 7.98
N ARG A 107 0.79 1.72 8.65
CA ARG A 107 0.68 1.69 10.10
C ARG A 107 0.96 0.29 10.66
N LEU A 108 0.33 -0.72 10.08
CA LEU A 108 0.48 -2.11 10.50
C LEU A 108 1.93 -2.59 10.34
N ARG A 109 2.57 -2.30 9.20
CA ARG A 109 3.98 -2.70 8.96
C ARG A 109 4.95 -2.02 9.91
N ARG A 110 4.78 -0.73 10.18
CA ARG A 110 5.60 -0.02 11.16
C ARG A 110 5.40 -0.57 12.57
N GLY A 111 4.15 -0.81 12.99
CA GLY A 111 3.84 -1.45 14.27
C GLY A 111 4.53 -2.80 14.43
N GLN A 112 4.47 -3.67 13.41
CA GLN A 112 5.15 -4.97 13.43
C GLN A 112 6.67 -4.88 13.59
N ILE A 113 7.30 -3.84 13.02
CA ILE A 113 8.75 -3.59 13.20
C ILE A 113 9.01 -3.12 14.64
N ASP A 114 8.23 -2.17 15.14
CA ASP A 114 8.45 -1.54 16.44
C ASP A 114 8.17 -2.49 17.61
N GLU A 115 7.11 -3.31 17.52
CA GLU A 115 6.72 -4.31 18.53
C GLU A 115 7.62 -5.55 18.51
N GLY A 116 8.35 -5.81 17.42
CA GLY A 116 9.24 -6.95 17.29
C GLY A 116 10.39 -6.93 18.33
N LEU A 117 10.92 -8.11 18.66
CA LEU A 117 12.01 -8.29 19.61
C LEU A 117 13.42 -7.95 19.07
N ALA A 118 13.50 -7.43 17.86
CA ALA A 118 14.77 -7.11 17.22
C ALA A 118 15.49 -5.93 17.91
N SER A 119 16.83 -5.88 17.77
CA SER A 119 17.62 -4.76 18.28
C SER A 119 17.25 -3.43 17.59
N VAL A 120 17.55 -2.31 18.23
CA VAL A 120 17.31 -0.95 17.69
C VAL A 120 17.92 -0.79 16.30
N ALA A 121 19.16 -1.26 16.10
CA ALA A 121 19.84 -1.21 14.81
C ALA A 121 19.08 -2.01 13.72
N ARG A 122 18.58 -3.19 14.07
CA ARG A 122 17.78 -4.02 13.15
C ARG A 122 16.44 -3.37 12.81
N LYS A 123 15.72 -2.84 13.81
CA LYS A 123 14.47 -2.09 13.58
C LYS A 123 14.69 -0.89 12.66
N SER A 124 15.79 -0.14 12.87
CA SER A 124 16.15 0.98 11.99
C SER A 124 16.39 0.52 10.54
N ALA A 125 17.09 -0.59 10.35
CA ALA A 125 17.30 -1.16 9.02
C ALA A 125 15.99 -1.62 8.37
N ASP A 126 15.10 -2.26 9.13
CA ASP A 126 13.80 -2.72 8.64
C ASP A 126 12.88 -1.53 8.28
N HIS A 127 12.91 -0.45 9.05
CA HIS A 127 12.25 0.81 8.66
C HIS A 127 12.85 1.39 7.37
N GLY A 128 14.18 1.32 7.19
CA GLY A 128 14.85 1.74 5.95
C GLY A 128 14.36 0.95 4.72
N ARG A 129 14.23 -0.38 4.84
CA ARG A 129 13.70 -1.23 3.78
C ARG A 129 12.23 -0.95 3.47
N LEU A 130 11.43 -0.71 4.50
CA LEU A 130 10.02 -0.30 4.33
C LEU A 130 9.93 1.06 3.65
N ASN A 131 10.77 2.03 4.03
CA ASN A 131 10.83 3.35 3.40
C ASN A 131 11.20 3.25 1.91
N ALA A 132 12.13 2.36 1.55
CA ALA A 132 12.49 2.13 0.15
C ALA A 132 11.29 1.57 -0.65
N LEU A 133 10.53 0.62 -0.08
CA LEU A 133 9.32 0.10 -0.70
C LEU A 133 8.24 1.17 -0.86
N LEU A 134 8.02 1.97 0.17
CA LEU A 134 7.06 3.08 0.11
C LEU A 134 7.50 4.15 -0.90
N GLY A 135 8.80 4.46 -0.96
CA GLY A 135 9.37 5.35 -1.97
C GLY A 135 9.15 4.83 -3.40
N LEU A 136 9.22 3.51 -3.61
CA LEU A 136 8.85 2.89 -4.88
C LEU A 136 7.35 3.01 -5.17
N ALA A 137 6.50 2.75 -4.17
CA ALA A 137 5.05 2.83 -4.31
C ALA A 137 4.54 4.25 -4.57
N GLU A 138 5.19 5.26 -4.00
CA GLU A 138 4.87 6.70 -4.18
C GLU A 138 5.77 7.39 -5.21
N ALA A 139 6.56 6.63 -5.99
CA ALA A 139 7.45 7.21 -6.99
C ALA A 139 6.70 8.10 -7.99
N LEU A 140 7.32 9.21 -8.36
CA LEU A 140 6.85 10.14 -9.40
C LEU A 140 7.44 9.82 -10.78
N THR A 141 8.43 8.94 -10.82
CA THR A 141 9.18 8.56 -12.01
C THR A 141 9.22 7.03 -12.16
N CYS A 142 9.82 6.54 -13.20
CA CYS A 142 9.90 5.12 -13.55
C CYS A 142 10.13 4.18 -12.36
N ARG A 143 9.19 3.27 -12.11
CA ARG A 143 9.26 2.30 -11.00
C ARG A 143 10.43 1.35 -11.13
N ARG A 144 10.70 0.82 -12.33
CA ARG A 144 11.82 -0.09 -12.55
C ARG A 144 13.16 0.58 -12.25
N ARG A 145 13.34 1.84 -12.68
CA ARG A 145 14.54 2.61 -12.34
C ARG A 145 14.67 2.84 -10.85
N THR A 146 13.57 3.17 -10.16
CA THR A 146 13.56 3.36 -8.69
C THR A 146 13.90 2.07 -7.97
N LEU A 147 13.33 0.94 -8.40
CA LEU A 147 13.59 -0.38 -7.82
C LEU A 147 15.05 -0.82 -8.03
N LEU A 148 15.55 -0.77 -9.25
CA LEU A 148 16.91 -1.23 -9.58
C LEU A 148 17.98 -0.32 -9.00
N LYS A 149 17.70 0.98 -8.86
CA LYS A 149 18.60 1.90 -8.13
C LYS A 149 18.79 1.48 -6.67
N TYR A 150 17.79 0.93 -6.02
CA TYR A 150 17.93 0.39 -4.66
C TYR A 150 18.95 -0.74 -4.61
N PHE A 151 19.05 -1.56 -5.65
CA PHE A 151 20.04 -2.63 -5.78
C PHE A 151 21.38 -2.18 -6.40
N GLY A 152 21.58 -0.88 -6.59
CA GLY A 152 22.84 -0.32 -7.09
C GLY A 152 22.92 -0.22 -8.62
N GLU A 153 21.88 -0.57 -9.36
CA GLU A 153 21.86 -0.45 -10.81
C GLU A 153 21.42 0.97 -11.24
N SER A 154 22.15 1.55 -12.17
CA SER A 154 21.86 2.83 -12.81
C SER A 154 21.66 2.67 -14.32
N ASN A 155 21.09 3.65 -14.99
CA ASN A 155 20.92 3.71 -16.45
C ASN A 155 19.96 2.66 -17.04
N VAL A 156 18.89 2.32 -16.32
CA VAL A 156 17.86 1.40 -16.80
C VAL A 156 16.82 2.13 -17.64
N GLU A 157 16.64 1.71 -18.88
CA GLU A 157 15.49 2.07 -19.69
C GLU A 157 14.34 1.09 -19.42
N CYS A 158 13.14 1.60 -19.19
CA CYS A 158 11.97 0.77 -18.87
C CYS A 158 10.90 0.82 -19.97
N LYS A 159 10.26 1.95 -20.18
CA LYS A 159 9.17 2.21 -21.15
C LYS A 159 7.88 1.40 -20.98
N ASN A 160 7.81 0.45 -20.03
CA ASN A 160 6.67 -0.47 -19.84
C ASN A 160 6.14 -0.54 -18.38
N CYS A 161 6.51 0.36 -17.49
CA CYS A 161 5.83 0.46 -16.20
C CYS A 161 4.70 1.52 -16.27
N ASP A 162 3.75 1.43 -15.35
CA ASP A 162 2.61 2.35 -15.26
C ASP A 162 3.01 3.84 -15.31
N LEU A 163 4.13 4.20 -14.65
CA LEU A 163 4.61 5.59 -14.63
C LEU A 163 5.36 6.01 -15.91
N CYS A 164 5.82 5.06 -16.72
CA CYS A 164 6.38 5.35 -18.03
C CYS A 164 5.30 5.50 -19.08
N GLU A 165 4.25 4.66 -19.02
CA GLU A 165 3.13 4.67 -19.95
C GLU A 165 2.17 5.82 -19.68
N ARG A 166 1.91 6.09 -18.40
CA ARG A 166 0.99 7.14 -17.92
C ARG A 166 1.62 7.89 -16.75
N PRO A 167 2.50 8.87 -17.01
CA PRO A 167 3.08 9.69 -15.96
C PRO A 167 2.00 10.31 -15.07
N PRO A 168 2.16 10.30 -13.74
CA PRO A 168 1.16 10.85 -12.84
C PRO A 168 1.13 12.37 -12.93
N GLU A 169 -0.05 12.94 -12.78
CA GLU A 169 -0.17 14.37 -12.50
C GLU A 169 0.42 14.64 -11.11
N THR A 170 1.18 15.73 -11.01
CA THR A 170 1.83 16.15 -9.77
C THR A 170 1.45 17.58 -9.44
N PHE A 171 1.59 17.93 -8.18
CA PHE A 171 1.36 19.31 -7.71
C PHE A 171 2.36 19.70 -6.63
N ASP A 172 2.59 21.00 -6.48
CA ASP A 172 3.35 21.51 -5.34
C ASP A 172 2.51 21.36 -4.06
N ALA A 173 2.91 20.39 -3.24
CA ALA A 173 2.26 20.07 -1.98
C ALA A 173 2.91 20.74 -0.76
N THR A 174 3.82 21.69 -0.97
CA THR A 174 4.57 22.35 0.11
C THR A 174 3.63 22.96 1.15
N GLN A 175 2.63 23.73 0.72
CA GLN A 175 1.67 24.33 1.64
C GLN A 175 0.72 23.30 2.30
N PRO A 176 0.10 22.35 1.58
CA PRO A 176 -0.65 21.27 2.21
C PRO A 176 0.14 20.49 3.26
N VAL A 177 1.38 20.09 2.95
CA VAL A 177 2.24 19.35 3.89
C VAL A 177 2.57 20.22 5.11
N ARG A 178 2.87 21.50 4.94
CA ARG A 178 3.11 22.43 6.08
C ARG A 178 1.88 22.59 6.96
N LYS A 179 0.68 22.73 6.38
CA LYS A 179 -0.59 22.77 7.12
C LYS A 179 -0.77 21.49 7.97
N ALA A 180 -0.52 20.32 7.36
CA ALA A 180 -0.61 19.01 8.05
C ALA A 180 0.42 18.89 9.18
N LEU A 181 1.69 19.21 8.93
CA LEU A 181 2.75 19.17 9.95
C LEU A 181 2.46 20.16 11.09
N SER A 182 1.93 21.34 10.79
CA SER A 182 1.53 22.31 11.81
C SER A 182 0.37 21.82 12.67
N ALA A 183 -0.62 21.13 12.08
CA ALA A 183 -1.71 20.49 12.83
C ALA A 183 -1.18 19.39 13.76
N ILE A 184 -0.25 18.54 13.29
CA ILE A 184 0.39 17.50 14.09
C ILE A 184 1.12 18.11 15.30
N LEU A 185 1.95 19.15 15.08
CA LEU A 185 2.67 19.80 16.17
C LEU A 185 1.73 20.44 17.21
N ARG A 186 0.71 21.15 16.75
CA ARG A 186 -0.22 21.87 17.63
C ARG A 186 -1.13 20.93 18.43
N THR A 187 -1.30 19.71 17.99
CA THR A 187 -2.00 18.65 18.73
C THR A 187 -1.06 17.76 19.54
N GLY A 188 0.23 18.13 19.68
CA GLY A 188 1.21 17.45 20.50
C GLY A 188 1.61 16.08 19.99
N GLU A 189 1.39 15.76 18.69
CA GLU A 189 1.69 14.45 18.11
C GLU A 189 0.90 13.29 18.77
N TYR A 190 -0.34 13.56 19.21
CA TYR A 190 -1.20 12.58 19.88
C TYR A 190 -2.33 12.01 19.03
N PHE A 191 -2.48 12.47 17.77
CA PHE A 191 -3.64 12.14 16.97
C PHE A 191 -3.25 11.53 15.61
N GLY A 192 -4.11 10.60 15.14
CA GLY A 192 -3.98 10.00 13.82
C GLY A 192 -4.52 10.89 12.70
N ALA A 193 -4.27 10.51 11.46
CA ALA A 193 -4.61 11.28 10.27
C ALA A 193 -6.11 11.67 10.21
N GLY A 194 -7.02 10.81 10.63
CA GLY A 194 -8.47 11.09 10.59
C GLY A 194 -8.84 12.35 11.36
N HIS A 195 -8.41 12.44 12.63
CA HIS A 195 -8.67 13.59 13.49
C HIS A 195 -7.96 14.87 13.00
N LEU A 196 -6.73 14.74 12.51
CA LEU A 196 -5.98 15.87 11.93
C LEU A 196 -6.66 16.41 10.67
N ILE A 197 -7.26 15.54 9.86
CA ILE A 197 -8.06 15.94 8.69
C ILE A 197 -9.32 16.68 9.12
N ASP A 198 -10.00 16.25 10.21
CA ASP A 198 -11.17 16.97 10.75
C ASP A 198 -10.79 18.39 11.16
N ILE A 199 -9.66 18.57 11.87
CA ILE A 199 -9.13 19.90 12.23
C ILE A 199 -8.87 20.73 10.97
N LEU A 200 -8.14 20.19 9.99
CA LEU A 200 -7.80 20.92 8.76
C LEU A 200 -9.02 21.34 7.96
N LEU A 201 -10.06 20.51 7.92
CA LEU A 201 -11.31 20.81 7.25
C LEU A 201 -12.24 21.71 8.06
N GLY A 202 -11.94 21.95 9.35
CA GLY A 202 -12.79 22.72 10.24
C GLY A 202 -14.09 21.98 10.59
N ILE A 203 -14.02 20.67 10.78
CA ILE A 203 -15.15 19.82 11.16
C ILE A 203 -15.14 19.64 12.68
N GLU A 204 -16.18 20.13 13.33
CA GLU A 204 -16.35 20.01 14.77
C GLU A 204 -16.93 18.64 15.16
N THR A 205 -16.07 17.63 15.24
CA THR A 205 -16.41 16.33 15.83
C THR A 205 -16.42 16.41 17.37
N ASP A 206 -17.01 15.44 18.05
CA ASP A 206 -16.97 15.35 19.52
C ASP A 206 -15.52 15.30 20.03
N GLN A 207 -14.64 14.59 19.31
CA GLN A 207 -13.23 14.53 19.64
C GLN A 207 -12.52 15.88 19.46
N VAL A 208 -12.86 16.65 18.43
CA VAL A 208 -12.30 18.01 18.22
C VAL A 208 -12.75 18.93 19.36
N ARG A 209 -14.02 18.88 19.76
CA ARG A 209 -14.58 19.68 20.85
C ARG A 209 -14.00 19.33 22.21
N SER A 210 -13.91 18.03 22.53
CA SER A 210 -13.41 17.56 23.84
C SER A 210 -11.95 17.96 24.10
N HIS A 211 -11.15 18.16 23.05
CA HIS A 211 -9.75 18.59 23.16
C HIS A 211 -9.57 20.11 22.91
N GLY A 212 -10.64 20.86 22.63
CA GLY A 212 -10.55 22.30 22.36
C GLY A 212 -9.88 22.64 21.03
N HIS A 213 -9.77 21.68 20.09
CA HIS A 213 -9.01 21.87 18.85
C HIS A 213 -9.69 22.79 17.83
N GLN A 214 -10.97 23.11 18.00
CA GLN A 214 -11.66 24.14 17.22
C GLN A 214 -11.06 25.53 17.40
N SER A 215 -10.32 25.79 18.49
CA SER A 215 -9.63 27.05 18.76
C SER A 215 -8.21 27.11 18.19
N LEU A 216 -7.70 26.02 17.60
CA LEU A 216 -6.35 25.99 17.04
C LEU A 216 -6.27 26.88 15.79
N PRO A 217 -5.16 27.60 15.58
CA PRO A 217 -4.93 28.35 14.33
C PRO A 217 -4.94 27.47 13.07
N THR A 218 -4.82 26.14 13.23
CA THR A 218 -4.88 25.17 12.14
C THR A 218 -6.30 24.66 11.85
N PHE A 219 -7.30 25.10 12.62
CA PHE A 219 -8.67 24.68 12.39
C PHE A 219 -9.25 25.36 11.14
N GLY A 220 -9.68 24.54 10.18
CA GLY A 220 -10.29 25.01 8.94
C GLY A 220 -9.34 25.60 7.89
N VAL A 221 -8.00 25.55 8.09
CA VAL A 221 -7.03 26.08 7.12
C VAL A 221 -6.87 25.21 5.87
N GLY A 222 -7.41 24.01 5.87
CA GLY A 222 -7.29 23.02 4.81
C GLY A 222 -8.56 22.78 4.01
N LYS A 223 -9.55 23.70 4.06
CA LYS A 223 -10.84 23.58 3.35
C LYS A 223 -10.69 23.62 1.82
N ASP A 224 -9.55 24.03 1.31
CA ASP A 224 -9.17 24.02 -0.10
C ASP A 224 -9.01 22.60 -0.68
N LEU A 225 -8.80 21.59 0.17
CA LEU A 225 -8.72 20.19 -0.24
C LEU A 225 -9.89 19.37 0.33
N SER A 226 -10.39 18.41 -0.44
CA SER A 226 -11.38 17.44 0.06
C SER A 226 -10.76 16.45 1.05
N ARG A 227 -11.60 15.77 1.86
CA ARG A 227 -11.16 14.72 2.77
C ARG A 227 -10.32 13.64 2.07
N VAL A 228 -10.75 13.20 0.88
CA VAL A 228 -10.04 12.20 0.08
C VAL A 228 -8.65 12.68 -0.33
N LYS A 229 -8.53 13.94 -0.76
CA LYS A 229 -7.23 14.53 -1.09
C LYS A 229 -6.32 14.64 0.15
N TRP A 230 -6.86 15.00 1.30
CA TRP A 230 -6.11 15.01 2.56
C TRP A 230 -5.63 13.61 2.96
N GLN A 231 -6.46 12.58 2.80
CA GLN A 231 -6.05 11.19 3.03
C GLN A 231 -4.88 10.79 2.13
N ALA A 232 -4.91 11.19 0.86
CA ALA A 232 -3.80 10.95 -0.07
C ALA A 232 -2.52 11.71 0.33
N VAL A 233 -2.64 12.98 0.77
CA VAL A 233 -1.51 13.75 1.29
C VAL A 233 -0.88 13.07 2.51
N PHE A 234 -1.67 12.68 3.52
CA PHE A 234 -1.14 12.01 4.71
C PHE A 234 -0.49 10.66 4.36
N ARG A 235 -1.08 9.88 3.46
CA ARG A 235 -0.50 8.61 3.00
C ARG A 235 0.86 8.85 2.33
N GLN A 236 0.96 9.83 1.42
CA GLN A 236 2.22 10.17 0.77
C GLN A 236 3.25 10.76 1.77
N MET A 237 2.83 11.55 2.75
CA MET A 237 3.72 12.00 3.83
C MET A 237 4.32 10.82 4.61
N MET A 238 3.54 9.76 4.88
CA MET A 238 4.05 8.53 5.47
C MET A 238 4.99 7.78 4.51
N GLY A 239 4.67 7.75 3.23
CA GLY A 239 5.50 7.13 2.19
C GLY A 239 6.86 7.82 2.00
N HIS A 240 6.89 9.14 2.11
CA HIS A 240 8.12 9.94 2.06
C HIS A 240 8.85 10.05 3.40
N ASP A 241 8.40 9.30 4.40
CA ASP A 241 8.97 9.31 5.75
C ASP A 241 9.02 10.70 6.42
N LEU A 242 8.03 11.54 6.11
CA LEU A 242 7.85 12.84 6.77
C LEU A 242 7.16 12.70 8.12
N VAL A 243 6.29 11.71 8.23
CA VAL A 243 5.58 11.36 9.46
C VAL A 243 5.52 9.84 9.62
N ARG A 244 5.51 9.37 10.86
CA ARG A 244 5.35 7.94 11.20
C ARG A 244 4.22 7.74 12.21
N PRO A 245 3.37 6.71 12.05
CA PRO A 245 2.46 6.29 13.11
C PRO A 245 3.23 5.81 14.34
N ASP A 246 2.84 6.28 15.52
CA ASP A 246 3.38 5.79 16.79
C ASP A 246 2.57 4.58 17.27
N PRO A 247 3.16 3.37 17.34
CA PRO A 247 2.44 2.16 17.76
C PRO A 247 1.95 2.24 19.21
N ASN A 248 2.68 2.96 20.06
CA ASN A 248 2.33 3.10 21.49
C ASN A 248 1.19 4.11 21.74
N ARG A 249 0.75 4.83 20.69
CA ARG A 249 -0.27 5.88 20.78
C ARG A 249 -1.38 5.69 19.76
N HIS A 250 -1.83 4.45 19.55
CA HIS A 250 -2.94 4.12 18.65
C HIS A 250 -2.83 4.72 17.22
N GLY A 251 -1.61 4.83 16.70
CA GLY A 251 -1.35 5.35 15.36
C GLY A 251 -1.32 6.89 15.25
N ALA A 252 -1.14 7.58 16.37
CA ALA A 252 -0.82 8.99 16.39
C ALA A 252 0.41 9.29 15.51
N LEU A 253 0.40 10.40 14.78
CA LEU A 253 1.47 10.71 13.84
C LEU A 253 2.58 11.51 14.52
N LYS A 254 3.80 11.01 14.45
CA LYS A 254 5.04 11.71 14.83
C LYS A 254 5.72 12.31 13.61
N ILE A 255 6.27 13.50 13.78
CA ILE A 255 7.05 14.19 12.75
C ILE A 255 8.47 13.63 12.73
N MET A 256 8.96 13.34 11.52
CA MET A 256 10.31 12.86 11.31
C MET A 256 11.26 14.03 10.97
N GLU A 257 12.56 13.81 11.18
CA GLU A 257 13.58 14.83 10.91
C GLU A 257 13.56 15.31 9.45
N SER A 258 13.26 14.40 8.51
CA SER A 258 13.09 14.69 7.09
C SER A 258 12.03 15.77 6.79
N ALA A 259 11.02 15.96 7.64
CA ALA A 259 9.98 16.95 7.48
C ALA A 259 10.37 18.35 7.97
N LEU A 260 11.38 18.46 8.83
CA LEU A 260 11.75 19.75 9.46
C LEU A 260 12.19 20.80 8.42
N ALA A 261 12.83 20.37 7.35
CA ALA A 261 13.25 21.27 6.27
C ALA A 261 12.05 21.89 5.53
N ILE A 262 10.97 21.09 5.34
CA ILE A 262 9.73 21.56 4.71
C ILE A 262 8.97 22.50 5.65
N LEU A 263 8.89 22.13 6.93
CA LEU A 263 8.20 22.93 7.94
C LEU A 263 8.85 24.34 8.10
N ARG A 264 10.19 24.41 8.02
CA ARG A 264 10.98 25.64 8.15
C ARG A 264 11.13 26.43 6.84
N ASP A 265 10.38 26.09 5.81
CA ASP A 265 10.40 26.73 4.48
C ASP A 265 11.75 26.66 3.74
N LYS A 266 12.55 25.64 4.04
CA LYS A 266 13.86 25.41 3.40
C LYS A 266 13.82 24.42 2.25
N LYS A 267 12.69 23.73 2.06
CA LYS A 267 12.54 22.69 1.03
C LYS A 267 11.08 22.61 0.57
N SER A 268 10.87 22.58 -0.73
CA SER A 268 9.57 22.28 -1.35
C SER A 268 9.38 20.76 -1.48
N ILE A 269 8.13 20.33 -1.63
CA ILE A 269 7.77 18.95 -1.90
C ILE A 269 6.69 18.87 -2.97
N THR A 270 6.92 18.00 -3.95
CA THR A 270 5.95 17.62 -4.97
C THR A 270 5.31 16.30 -4.62
N LEU A 271 3.99 16.24 -4.66
CA LEU A 271 3.23 15.00 -4.47
C LEU A 271 2.44 14.66 -5.72
N ARG A 272 2.03 13.42 -5.82
CA ARG A 272 1.18 12.90 -6.89
C ARG A 272 -0.28 13.28 -6.62
N MET A 273 -0.96 13.74 -7.67
CA MET A 273 -2.42 13.83 -7.62
C MET A 273 -3.01 12.42 -7.75
N ASP A 274 -3.49 11.86 -6.64
CA ASP A 274 -4.23 10.62 -6.70
C ASP A 274 -5.60 10.87 -7.33
N THR A 275 -5.79 10.37 -8.52
CA THR A 275 -7.11 10.23 -9.13
C THR A 275 -7.77 8.98 -8.56
N ILE A 276 -8.20 9.03 -7.29
CA ILE A 276 -9.15 8.06 -6.79
C ILE A 276 -10.46 8.35 -7.52
N LYS A 277 -10.65 7.71 -8.65
CA LYS A 277 -12.00 7.57 -9.19
C LYS A 277 -12.76 6.80 -8.12
N SER A 278 -13.73 7.45 -7.47
CA SER A 278 -14.68 6.74 -6.64
C SER A 278 -15.15 5.55 -7.47
N ALA A 279 -15.02 4.33 -6.94
CA ALA A 279 -15.57 3.17 -7.59
C ALA A 279 -17.06 3.50 -7.82
N LYS A 280 -17.41 3.85 -9.05
CA LYS A 280 -18.81 3.84 -9.46
C LYS A 280 -19.24 2.43 -9.15
N SER A 281 -20.29 2.31 -8.34
CA SER A 281 -20.94 1.04 -7.99
C SER A 281 -20.83 0.10 -9.19
N SER A 282 -20.19 -1.04 -8.98
CA SER A 282 -20.05 -2.07 -9.99
C SER A 282 -21.40 -2.26 -10.67
N PRO A 283 -21.49 -2.27 -12.00
CA PRO A 283 -22.75 -2.58 -12.64
C PRO A 283 -23.18 -3.95 -12.11
N LYS A 284 -24.38 -4.03 -11.54
CA LYS A 284 -24.98 -5.30 -11.17
C LYS A 284 -24.90 -6.17 -12.41
N ILE A 285 -24.14 -7.26 -12.33
CA ILE A 285 -24.12 -8.29 -13.37
C ILE A 285 -25.57 -8.79 -13.43
N LYS A 286 -26.29 -8.41 -14.47
CA LYS A 286 -27.56 -9.03 -14.80
C LYS A 286 -27.22 -10.46 -15.19
N THR A 287 -27.58 -11.41 -14.35
CA THR A 287 -27.59 -12.82 -14.69
C THR A 287 -28.57 -12.95 -15.86
N LEU A 288 -28.06 -13.14 -17.05
CA LEU A 288 -28.85 -13.62 -18.18
C LEU A 288 -29.16 -15.08 -17.85
N VAL A 289 -30.31 -15.30 -17.24
CA VAL A 289 -30.97 -16.61 -17.23
C VAL A 289 -31.54 -16.75 -18.66
N SER A 290 -30.88 -17.55 -19.48
CA SER A 290 -31.49 -18.05 -20.70
C SER A 290 -32.57 -19.03 -20.28
N GLU A 291 -33.83 -18.63 -20.40
CA GLU A 291 -34.94 -19.55 -20.56
C GLU A 291 -34.74 -20.22 -21.91
N GLU A 292 -34.31 -21.47 -21.93
CA GLU A 292 -34.52 -22.36 -23.07
C GLU A 292 -35.71 -23.27 -22.73
N ASP A 293 -36.69 -23.12 -23.56
CA ASP A 293 -37.95 -23.88 -23.62
C ASP A 293 -37.66 -25.38 -23.79
N GLY A 294 -38.38 -26.18 -22.97
CA GLY A 294 -38.63 -27.58 -23.32
C GLY A 294 -40.00 -27.73 -23.95
N PRO A 295 -40.27 -28.80 -24.69
CA PRO A 295 -41.59 -29.37 -24.70
C PRO A 295 -41.76 -30.43 -23.60
#